data_9a9f3fc241ab3c5c01c7bc2e0559eb81
#
_entry.id   9a9f3fc241ab3c5c01c7bc2e0559eb81
#
_cell.length_a   1.000
_cell.length_b   1.000
_cell.length_c   1.000
_cell.angle_alpha   90.00
_cell.angle_beta   90.00
_cell.angle_gamma   90.00
#
_symmetry.space_group_name_H-M   'P 1'
#
loop_
_entity.id
_entity.type
_entity.pdbx_description
1 polymer ?
#
loop_
_entity_poly.entity_id
_entity_poly.type
_entity_poly.pdbx_seq_one_letter_code
_entity_poly.pdbx_strand_id
1 'polypeptide(L)'
;TDLGYDIVQVEDGRVTFEGDALAVCRANVFLRTAERVMIQVGRVKATTYDQLFEAVKALDWQKFIPVDGKFWVKKAGTVKSKLFSPSDIQRIVKKAIVEKLKMEYHESWFAEDGAEYPIRVFFYKDEAIIALDTSGESLHKRGYRKNTSKAPISETLAAALIMLTPWNKDRILVDP
;
A
#
# COMPACT_ATOMS: atom_id res chain seq x y z
N THR A 1 3.45 -18.30 -6.64
CA THR A 1 3.75 -17.87 -5.25
C THR A 1 3.40 -18.99 -4.28
N ASP A 2 4.09 -19.06 -3.14
CA ASP A 2 3.81 -20.06 -2.08
C ASP A 2 2.38 -19.98 -1.53
N LEU A 3 1.70 -18.84 -1.75
CA LEU A 3 0.29 -18.66 -1.38
C LEU A 3 -0.71 -19.06 -2.46
N GLY A 4 -0.25 -19.43 -3.67
CA GLY A 4 -1.08 -19.91 -4.77
C GLY A 4 -1.84 -18.82 -5.55
N TYR A 5 -1.43 -17.55 -5.45
CA TYR A 5 -2.04 -16.46 -6.22
C TYR A 5 -1.27 -16.16 -7.51
N ASP A 6 -2.00 -15.78 -8.56
CA ASP A 6 -1.44 -15.41 -9.85
C ASP A 6 -0.77 -14.03 -9.78
N ILE A 7 0.50 -13.98 -10.22
CA ILE A 7 1.26 -12.72 -10.28
C ILE A 7 0.88 -11.99 -11.57
N VAL A 8 0.39 -10.78 -11.42
CA VAL A 8 0.04 -9.89 -12.54
C VAL A 8 1.24 -9.08 -12.99
N GLN A 9 2.02 -8.55 -12.05
CA GLN A 9 3.14 -7.67 -12.35
C GLN A 9 4.24 -7.75 -11.27
N VAL A 10 5.50 -7.70 -11.72
CA VAL A 10 6.67 -7.57 -10.85
C VAL A 10 7.41 -6.29 -11.21
N GLU A 11 7.64 -5.45 -10.22
CA GLU A 11 8.41 -4.21 -10.31
C GLU A 11 9.44 -4.17 -9.18
N ASP A 12 10.43 -3.29 -9.28
CA ASP A 12 11.41 -3.11 -8.20
C ASP A 12 10.72 -2.78 -6.87
N GLY A 13 10.87 -3.66 -5.88
CA GLY A 13 10.27 -3.53 -4.55
C GLY A 13 8.76 -3.73 -4.48
N ARG A 14 8.11 -4.23 -5.55
CA ARG A 14 6.66 -4.45 -5.58
C ARG A 14 6.27 -5.66 -6.43
N VAL A 15 5.35 -6.44 -5.90
CA VAL A 15 4.68 -7.53 -6.63
C VAL A 15 3.18 -7.30 -6.57
N THR A 16 2.53 -7.29 -7.73
CA THR A 16 1.07 -7.21 -7.85
C THR A 16 0.53 -8.60 -8.20
N PHE A 17 -0.49 -9.03 -7.48
CA PHE A 17 -1.17 -10.31 -7.71
C PHE A 17 -2.68 -10.12 -7.62
N GLU A 18 -3.45 -11.02 -8.21
CA GLU A 18 -4.90 -11.05 -8.09
C GLU A 18 -5.34 -11.86 -6.86
N GLY A 19 -6.40 -11.39 -6.21
CA GLY A 19 -6.98 -12.07 -5.06
C GLY A 19 -8.21 -11.36 -4.51
N ASP A 20 -8.93 -12.07 -3.68
CA ASP A 20 -10.12 -11.62 -2.96
C ASP A 20 -9.77 -11.01 -1.57
N ALA A 21 -10.78 -10.72 -0.77
CA ALA A 21 -10.58 -10.21 0.59
C ALA A 21 -9.80 -11.20 1.48
N LEU A 22 -9.98 -12.53 1.26
CA LEU A 22 -9.22 -13.54 1.99
C LEU A 22 -7.74 -13.51 1.61
N ALA A 23 -7.42 -13.21 0.35
CA ALA A 23 -6.05 -13.06 -0.12
C ALA A 23 -5.33 -11.91 0.59
N VAL A 24 -6.01 -10.79 0.88
CA VAL A 24 -5.46 -9.68 1.68
C VAL A 24 -5.10 -10.15 3.08
N CYS A 25 -6.00 -10.87 3.75
CA CYS A 25 -5.76 -11.42 5.10
C CYS A 25 -4.58 -12.39 5.09
N ARG A 26 -4.58 -13.37 4.17
CA ARG A 26 -3.51 -14.37 4.04
C ARG A 26 -2.16 -13.73 3.73
N ALA A 27 -2.12 -12.75 2.84
CA ALA A 27 -0.89 -12.04 2.50
C ALA A 27 -0.32 -11.28 3.72
N ASN A 28 -1.15 -10.58 4.49
CA ASN A 28 -0.72 -9.90 5.72
C ASN A 28 -0.18 -10.87 6.78
N VAL A 29 -0.77 -12.06 6.91
CA VAL A 29 -0.36 -13.06 7.91
C VAL A 29 0.90 -13.83 7.45
N PHE A 30 0.94 -14.31 6.22
CA PHE A 30 1.93 -15.31 5.80
C PHE A 30 3.13 -14.76 5.04
N LEU A 31 3.04 -13.57 4.40
CA LEU A 31 4.19 -13.01 3.70
C LEU A 31 5.25 -12.54 4.70
N ARG A 32 6.44 -13.13 4.62
CA ARG A 32 7.57 -12.85 5.53
C ARG A 32 8.50 -11.75 5.02
N THR A 33 8.55 -11.55 3.70
CA THR A 33 9.46 -10.61 3.03
C THR A 33 8.79 -9.31 2.61
N ALA A 34 7.46 -9.20 2.76
CA ALA A 34 6.72 -7.99 2.44
C ALA A 34 6.70 -7.03 3.63
N GLU A 35 6.90 -5.74 3.36
CA GLU A 35 6.73 -4.67 4.35
C GLU A 35 5.28 -4.26 4.52
N ARG A 36 4.48 -4.39 3.45
CA ARG A 36 3.07 -4.00 3.42
C ARG A 36 2.31 -4.79 2.36
N VAL A 37 1.03 -4.98 2.65
CA VAL A 37 0.03 -5.47 1.69
C VAL A 37 -0.94 -4.32 1.42
N MET A 38 -1.23 -4.08 0.14
CA MET A 38 -2.08 -2.97 -0.28
C MET A 38 -3.09 -3.43 -1.31
N ILE A 39 -4.28 -2.83 -1.30
CA ILE A 39 -5.28 -3.02 -2.35
C ILE A 39 -5.08 -1.90 -3.38
N GLN A 40 -4.75 -2.25 -4.62
CA GLN A 40 -4.65 -1.29 -5.70
C GLN A 40 -6.06 -0.83 -6.11
N VAL A 41 -6.37 0.45 -5.83
CA VAL A 41 -7.65 1.08 -6.23
C VAL A 41 -7.61 1.46 -7.70
N GLY A 42 -6.47 1.95 -8.17
CA GLY A 42 -6.30 2.31 -9.56
C GLY A 42 -4.87 2.66 -9.95
N ARG A 43 -4.68 2.75 -11.26
CA ARG A 43 -3.44 3.19 -11.90
C ARG A 43 -3.81 4.29 -12.89
N VAL A 44 -3.24 5.48 -12.75
CA VAL A 44 -3.60 6.67 -13.52
C VAL A 44 -2.37 7.37 -14.07
N LYS A 45 -2.48 7.94 -15.27
CA LYS A 45 -1.44 8.80 -15.86
C LYS A 45 -1.78 10.26 -15.63
N ALA A 46 -0.82 11.04 -15.14
CA ALA A 46 -1.00 12.46 -14.91
C ALA A 46 0.33 13.21 -15.00
N THR A 47 0.36 14.27 -15.77
CA THR A 47 1.50 15.19 -15.90
C THR A 47 1.19 16.57 -15.33
N THR A 48 -0.08 16.83 -14.97
CA THR A 48 -0.56 18.02 -14.28
C THR A 48 -1.43 17.64 -13.09
N TYR A 49 -1.58 18.57 -12.15
CA TYR A 49 -2.44 18.35 -10.98
C TYR A 49 -3.92 18.24 -11.33
N ASP A 50 -4.39 18.93 -12.39
CA ASP A 50 -5.77 18.81 -12.88
C ASP A 50 -6.02 17.40 -13.45
N GLN A 51 -5.09 16.89 -14.26
CA GLN A 51 -5.18 15.51 -14.75
C GLN A 51 -5.20 14.51 -13.62
N LEU A 52 -4.35 14.70 -12.59
CA LEU A 52 -4.35 13.84 -11.40
C LEU A 52 -5.69 13.89 -10.68
N PHE A 53 -6.23 15.09 -10.47
CA PHE A 53 -7.52 15.29 -9.81
C PHE A 53 -8.65 14.55 -10.53
N GLU A 54 -8.82 14.78 -11.84
CA GLU A 54 -9.89 14.17 -12.63
C GLU A 54 -9.74 12.64 -12.72
N ALA A 55 -8.52 12.14 -12.93
CA ALA A 55 -8.26 10.71 -13.01
C ALA A 55 -8.52 10.00 -11.67
N VAL A 56 -8.15 10.60 -10.54
CA VAL A 56 -8.42 10.04 -9.19
C VAL A 56 -9.90 10.11 -8.85
N LYS A 57 -10.58 11.21 -9.22
CA LYS A 57 -12.03 11.37 -9.03
C LYS A 57 -12.83 10.35 -9.83
N ALA A 58 -12.33 9.89 -10.98
CA ALA A 58 -12.99 8.89 -11.81
C ALA A 58 -12.95 7.45 -11.22
N LEU A 59 -12.12 7.19 -10.20
CA LEU A 59 -12.05 5.87 -9.56
C LEU A 59 -13.29 5.60 -8.69
N ASP A 60 -13.63 4.30 -8.54
CA ASP A 60 -14.80 3.83 -7.80
C ASP A 60 -14.54 3.78 -6.28
N TRP A 61 -14.28 4.91 -5.65
CA TRP A 61 -13.91 5.00 -4.24
C TRP A 61 -14.97 4.43 -3.30
N GLN A 62 -16.25 4.54 -3.65
CA GLN A 62 -17.39 4.01 -2.89
C GLN A 62 -17.37 2.48 -2.72
N LYS A 63 -16.63 1.76 -3.58
CA LYS A 63 -16.41 0.30 -3.43
C LYS A 63 -15.47 -0.04 -2.28
N PHE A 64 -14.69 0.92 -1.80
CA PHE A 64 -13.62 0.72 -0.82
C PHE A 64 -13.84 1.48 0.48
N ILE A 65 -14.39 2.69 0.41
CA ILE A 65 -14.52 3.59 1.55
C ILE A 65 -16.02 3.86 1.78
N PRO A 66 -16.59 3.38 2.89
CA PRO A 66 -17.98 3.66 3.26
C PRO A 66 -18.17 5.13 3.67
N VAL A 67 -19.42 5.56 3.82
CA VAL A 67 -19.81 6.96 4.12
C VAL A 67 -19.21 7.49 5.43
N ASP A 68 -19.03 6.63 6.42
CA ASP A 68 -18.42 6.92 7.74
C ASP A 68 -16.91 6.71 7.77
N GLY A 69 -16.31 6.20 6.68
CA GLY A 69 -14.91 5.83 6.62
C GLY A 69 -13.96 7.01 6.82
N LYS A 70 -12.99 6.87 7.71
CA LYS A 70 -11.93 7.85 7.95
C LYS A 70 -10.78 7.60 7.00
N PHE A 71 -10.51 8.51 6.06
CA PHE A 71 -9.48 8.33 5.05
C PHE A 71 -8.53 9.52 4.93
N TRP A 72 -7.28 9.22 4.65
CA TRP A 72 -6.24 10.22 4.40
C TRP A 72 -5.16 9.65 3.48
N VAL A 73 -4.44 10.53 2.79
CA VAL A 73 -3.28 10.12 2.00
C VAL A 73 -2.04 10.10 2.91
N LYS A 74 -1.71 8.91 3.42
CA LYS A 74 -0.65 8.67 4.39
C LYS A 74 0.74 8.96 3.83
N LYS A 75 0.96 8.64 2.54
CA LYS A 75 2.25 8.83 1.88
C LYS A 75 2.05 9.01 0.38
N ALA A 76 2.74 9.99 -0.18
CA ALA A 76 2.97 10.10 -1.62
C ALA A 76 4.48 10.01 -1.89
N GLY A 77 4.84 9.27 -2.93
CA GLY A 77 6.21 9.20 -3.43
C GLY A 77 6.22 9.46 -4.93
N THR A 78 7.25 10.13 -5.42
CA THR A 78 7.38 10.46 -6.83
C THR A 78 8.82 10.25 -7.30
N VAL A 79 8.97 9.57 -8.44
CA VAL A 79 10.26 9.29 -9.06
C VAL A 79 10.13 9.51 -10.56
N LYS A 80 11.05 10.28 -11.14
CA LYS A 80 11.11 10.57 -12.60
C LYS A 80 9.77 11.02 -13.18
N SER A 81 9.03 11.86 -12.44
CA SER A 81 7.70 12.36 -12.83
C SER A 81 7.65 13.88 -12.78
N LYS A 82 6.79 14.48 -13.60
CA LYS A 82 6.57 15.94 -13.64
C LYS A 82 5.93 16.45 -12.34
N LEU A 83 5.05 15.68 -11.74
CA LEU A 83 4.51 15.97 -10.42
C LEU A 83 5.50 15.49 -9.35
N PHE A 84 6.22 16.43 -8.76
CA PHE A 84 7.35 16.11 -7.86
C PHE A 84 7.12 16.50 -6.39
N SER A 85 6.02 17.23 -6.07
CA SER A 85 5.70 17.64 -4.71
C SER A 85 4.81 16.60 -4.01
N PRO A 86 5.30 15.79 -3.04
CA PRO A 86 4.48 14.82 -2.33
C PRO A 86 3.30 15.44 -1.58
N SER A 87 3.48 16.62 -0.99
CA SER A 87 2.42 17.34 -0.25
C SER A 87 1.28 17.79 -1.17
N ASP A 88 1.61 18.29 -2.37
CA ASP A 88 0.58 18.70 -3.33
C ASP A 88 -0.16 17.48 -3.89
N ILE A 89 0.56 16.41 -4.19
CA ILE A 89 -0.05 15.14 -4.60
C ILE A 89 -1.03 14.66 -3.53
N GLN A 90 -0.64 14.64 -2.25
CA GLN A 90 -1.51 14.22 -1.15
C GLN A 90 -2.77 15.08 -1.06
N ARG A 91 -2.61 16.40 -1.13
CA ARG A 91 -3.72 17.37 -1.07
C ARG A 91 -4.69 17.19 -2.24
N ILE A 92 -4.19 17.06 -3.47
CA ILE A 92 -5.01 16.91 -4.67
C ILE A 92 -5.74 15.56 -4.67
N VAL A 93 -5.05 14.48 -4.31
CA VAL A 93 -5.68 13.14 -4.22
C VAL A 93 -6.76 13.12 -3.13
N LYS A 94 -6.50 13.67 -1.93
CA LYS A 94 -7.53 13.75 -0.86
C LYS A 94 -8.75 14.54 -1.36
N LYS A 95 -8.54 15.69 -2.02
CA LYS A 95 -9.63 16.51 -2.55
C LYS A 95 -10.45 15.76 -3.60
N ALA A 96 -9.80 15.07 -4.54
CA ALA A 96 -10.47 14.30 -5.58
C ALA A 96 -11.37 13.18 -5.00
N ILE A 97 -10.88 12.47 -3.98
CA ILE A 97 -11.64 11.43 -3.30
C ILE A 97 -12.86 12.02 -2.58
N VAL A 98 -12.68 13.11 -1.84
CA VAL A 98 -13.78 13.80 -1.16
C VAL A 98 -14.86 14.20 -2.15
N GLU A 99 -14.51 14.83 -3.28
CA GLU A 99 -15.48 15.24 -4.29
C GLU A 99 -16.22 14.04 -4.92
N LYS A 100 -15.51 12.93 -5.17
CA LYS A 100 -16.15 11.70 -5.65
C LYS A 100 -17.14 11.14 -4.63
N LEU A 101 -16.74 11.00 -3.38
CA LEU A 101 -17.59 10.42 -2.34
C LEU A 101 -18.81 11.31 -2.02
N LYS A 102 -18.65 12.65 -2.05
CA LYS A 102 -19.79 13.58 -1.94
C LYS A 102 -20.83 13.35 -3.02
N MET A 103 -20.41 13.13 -4.26
CA MET A 103 -21.31 12.84 -5.37
C MET A 103 -22.02 11.50 -5.22
N GLU A 104 -21.30 10.46 -4.78
CA GLU A 104 -21.83 9.10 -4.66
C GLU A 104 -22.78 8.94 -3.46
N TYR A 105 -22.43 9.53 -2.32
CA TYR A 105 -23.21 9.41 -1.09
C TYR A 105 -24.25 10.52 -0.90
N HIS A 106 -24.25 11.54 -1.77
CA HIS A 106 -25.11 12.73 -1.67
C HIS A 106 -24.95 13.47 -0.34
N GLU A 107 -23.74 13.43 0.24
CA GLU A 107 -23.38 14.05 1.51
C GLU A 107 -22.45 15.24 1.29
N SER A 108 -22.65 16.31 2.03
CA SER A 108 -21.79 17.49 2.01
C SER A 108 -20.63 17.39 3.01
N TRP A 109 -20.78 16.58 4.05
CA TRP A 109 -19.82 16.38 5.14
C TRP A 109 -19.75 14.91 5.55
N PHE A 110 -18.57 14.42 5.93
CA PHE A 110 -18.33 13.07 6.38
C PHE A 110 -17.94 13.08 7.86
N ALA A 111 -18.54 12.20 8.67
CA ALA A 111 -18.25 12.08 10.10
C ALA A 111 -16.83 11.59 10.37
N GLU A 112 -16.26 10.76 9.49
CA GLU A 112 -14.94 10.14 9.60
C GLU A 112 -14.73 9.42 10.96
N ASP A 113 -15.78 8.81 11.51
CA ASP A 113 -15.81 8.11 12.80
C ASP A 113 -15.78 6.58 12.67
N GLY A 114 -15.83 6.07 11.45
CA GLY A 114 -15.73 4.66 11.11
C GLY A 114 -14.30 4.11 11.00
N ALA A 115 -14.13 3.05 10.24
CA ALA A 115 -12.85 2.39 10.03
C ALA A 115 -11.85 3.29 9.27
N GLU A 116 -10.56 3.05 9.50
CA GLU A 116 -9.46 3.82 8.90
C GLU A 116 -9.02 3.27 7.54
N TYR A 117 -8.92 4.15 6.54
CA TYR A 117 -8.52 3.86 5.17
C TYR A 117 -7.30 4.70 4.76
N PRO A 118 -6.09 4.33 5.20
CA PRO A 118 -4.87 5.04 4.82
C PRO A 118 -4.51 4.75 3.37
N ILE A 119 -4.34 5.81 2.59
CA ILE A 119 -4.05 5.75 1.14
C ILE A 119 -2.57 6.04 0.90
N ARG A 120 -2.00 5.33 -0.07
CA ARG A 120 -0.65 5.56 -0.57
C ARG A 120 -0.68 5.82 -2.06
N VAL A 121 0.18 6.73 -2.51
CA VAL A 121 0.34 7.11 -3.91
C VAL A 121 1.79 6.94 -4.32
N PHE A 122 2.03 6.25 -5.42
CA PHE A 122 3.37 6.00 -5.95
C PHE A 122 3.43 6.46 -7.40
N PHE A 123 4.13 7.57 -7.64
CA PHE A 123 4.40 8.06 -8.98
C PHE A 123 5.71 7.53 -9.52
N TYR A 124 5.67 6.99 -10.72
CA TYR A 124 6.84 6.61 -11.49
C TYR A 124 6.61 6.91 -12.96
N LYS A 125 7.46 7.75 -13.58
CA LYS A 125 7.37 8.15 -15.00
C LYS A 125 5.95 8.63 -15.38
N ASP A 126 5.42 9.57 -14.61
CA ASP A 126 4.10 10.19 -14.80
C ASP A 126 2.90 9.23 -14.68
N GLU A 127 3.12 8.02 -14.18
CA GLU A 127 2.07 7.07 -13.83
C GLU A 127 1.99 6.91 -12.31
N ALA A 128 0.78 7.04 -11.75
CA ALA A 128 0.51 6.87 -10.33
C ALA A 128 -0.23 5.57 -10.06
N ILE A 129 0.27 4.79 -9.12
CA ILE A 129 -0.48 3.71 -8.48
C ILE A 129 -1.08 4.28 -7.20
N ILE A 130 -2.38 4.11 -7.03
CA ILE A 130 -3.14 4.55 -5.88
C ILE A 130 -3.65 3.31 -5.16
N ALA A 131 -3.30 3.18 -3.88
CA ALA A 131 -3.58 1.97 -3.14
C ALA A 131 -4.00 2.25 -1.70
N LEU A 132 -4.86 1.39 -1.15
CA LEU A 132 -5.20 1.35 0.27
C LEU A 132 -4.19 0.48 1.03
N ASP A 133 -3.64 1.01 2.11
CA ASP A 133 -2.72 0.29 3.00
C ASP A 133 -3.54 -0.59 3.97
N THR A 134 -3.40 -1.90 3.87
CA THR A 134 -4.14 -2.86 4.69
C THR A 134 -3.35 -3.42 5.87
N SER A 135 -2.08 -3.03 6.00
CA SER A 135 -1.18 -3.63 7.01
C SER A 135 -1.13 -2.87 8.34
N GLY A 136 -1.63 -1.63 8.40
CA GLY A 136 -1.51 -0.79 9.58
C GLY A 136 -0.06 -0.44 9.89
N GLU A 137 0.58 -1.13 10.84
CA GLU A 137 2.03 -1.08 11.07
C GLU A 137 2.79 -1.86 9.99
N SER A 138 4.09 -1.57 9.84
CA SER A 138 4.94 -2.32 8.91
C SER A 138 5.09 -3.77 9.35
N LEU A 139 5.00 -4.72 8.41
CA LEU A 139 4.95 -6.15 8.70
C LEU A 139 6.24 -6.73 9.32
N HIS A 140 7.37 -6.02 9.26
CA HIS A 140 8.55 -6.40 10.04
C HIS A 140 8.32 -6.29 11.56
N LYS A 141 7.39 -5.42 12.01
CA LYS A 141 7.06 -5.23 13.42
C LYS A 141 6.04 -6.25 13.92
N ARG A 142 6.33 -7.54 13.77
CA ARG A 142 5.42 -8.63 14.21
C ARG A 142 5.61 -9.04 15.67
N GLY A 143 6.41 -8.29 16.44
CA GLY A 143 6.63 -8.57 17.86
C GLY A 143 7.63 -9.71 18.16
N TYR A 144 8.34 -10.22 17.16
CA TYR A 144 9.35 -11.26 17.38
C TYR A 144 10.57 -10.73 18.14
N ARG A 145 10.94 -9.46 17.90
CA ARG A 145 12.10 -8.84 18.51
C ARG A 145 11.77 -8.26 19.87
N LYS A 146 12.28 -8.88 20.93
CA LYS A 146 12.16 -8.41 22.31
C LYS A 146 13.27 -7.43 22.69
N ASN A 147 14.48 -7.63 22.17
CA ASN A 147 15.66 -6.79 22.43
C ASN A 147 16.05 -6.06 21.15
N THR A 148 16.33 -4.77 21.25
CA THR A 148 16.75 -3.94 20.13
C THR A 148 18.18 -3.46 20.33
N SER A 149 19.03 -3.61 19.32
CA SER A 149 20.35 -2.98 19.23
C SER A 149 20.29 -1.72 18.37
N LYS A 150 21.38 -0.98 18.27
CA LYS A 150 21.48 0.14 17.34
C LYS A 150 21.44 -0.39 15.89
N ALA A 151 20.51 0.14 15.07
CA ALA A 151 20.39 -0.15 13.64
C ALA A 151 20.35 -1.67 13.26
N PRO A 152 19.44 -2.46 13.85
CA PRO A 152 19.35 -3.87 13.51
C PRO A 152 18.77 -4.07 12.10
N ILE A 153 19.12 -5.20 11.46
CA ILE A 153 18.48 -5.63 10.21
C ILE A 153 16.97 -5.83 10.43
N SER A 154 16.12 -5.41 9.47
CA SER A 154 14.67 -5.65 9.58
C SER A 154 14.34 -7.13 9.47
N GLU A 155 13.30 -7.58 10.16
CA GLU A 155 12.86 -8.98 10.16
C GLU A 155 12.48 -9.47 8.76
N THR A 156 11.91 -8.61 7.92
CA THR A 156 11.57 -8.93 6.52
C THR A 156 12.83 -9.15 5.67
N LEU A 157 13.88 -8.36 5.88
CA LEU A 157 15.14 -8.54 5.19
C LEU A 157 15.88 -9.79 5.70
N ALA A 158 15.90 -10.03 7.01
CA ALA A 158 16.47 -11.24 7.59
C ALA A 158 15.78 -12.51 7.04
N ALA A 159 14.44 -12.48 6.97
CA ALA A 159 13.68 -13.57 6.37
C ALA A 159 14.04 -13.79 4.90
N ALA A 160 14.18 -12.71 4.11
CA ALA A 160 14.59 -12.80 2.71
C ALA A 160 15.98 -13.44 2.55
N LEU A 161 16.94 -13.04 3.38
CA LEU A 161 18.30 -13.60 3.37
C LEU A 161 18.28 -15.10 3.66
N ILE A 162 17.54 -15.55 4.68
CA ILE A 162 17.41 -16.97 5.01
C ILE A 162 16.75 -17.74 3.87
N MET A 163 15.68 -17.21 3.27
CA MET A 163 14.98 -17.85 2.14
C MET A 163 15.84 -18.00 0.89
N LEU A 164 16.87 -17.16 0.71
CA LEU A 164 17.85 -17.27 -0.39
C LEU A 164 18.93 -18.32 -0.14
N THR A 165 19.02 -18.87 1.09
CA THR A 165 19.96 -19.94 1.42
C THR A 165 19.31 -21.32 1.24
N PRO A 166 20.10 -22.42 1.12
CA PRO A 166 19.59 -23.79 1.11
C PRO A 166 19.20 -24.28 2.52
N TRP A 167 19.03 -23.38 3.49
CA TRP A 167 18.64 -23.74 4.85
C TRP A 167 17.20 -24.26 4.90
N ASN A 168 16.98 -25.25 5.76
CA ASN A 168 15.66 -25.78 6.10
C ASN A 168 15.62 -26.07 7.60
N LYS A 169 14.41 -26.37 8.12
CA LYS A 169 14.17 -26.61 9.55
C LYS A 169 14.96 -27.79 10.18
N ASP A 170 15.51 -28.67 9.34
CA ASP A 170 16.26 -29.84 9.79
C ASP A 170 17.77 -29.55 9.88
N ARG A 171 18.17 -28.30 9.65
CA ARG A 171 19.57 -27.82 9.71
C ARG A 171 19.74 -26.73 10.74
N ILE A 172 20.88 -26.77 11.43
CA ILE A 172 21.27 -25.70 12.36
C ILE A 172 21.59 -24.45 11.55
N LEU A 173 21.04 -23.30 11.95
CA LEU A 173 21.43 -21.98 11.46
C LEU A 173 22.35 -21.34 12.48
N VAL A 174 23.54 -20.94 12.06
CA VAL A 174 24.49 -20.19 12.88
C VAL A 174 24.68 -18.80 12.28
N ASP A 175 24.45 -17.76 13.09
CA ASP A 175 24.74 -16.36 12.78
C ASP A 175 25.91 -15.96 13.69
N PRO A 176 27.14 -15.80 13.15
CA PRO A 176 28.35 -15.55 13.93
C PRO A 176 28.43 -14.14 14.51
#